data_ca8ad0ea3d3145226c56a182b2d9c50a
#
_entry.id   ca8ad0ea3d3145226c56a182b2d9c50a
#
_cell.length_a   1.000
_cell.length_b   1.000
_cell.length_c   1.000
_cell.angle_alpha   90.00
_cell.angle_beta   90.00
_cell.angle_gamma   90.00
#
_symmetry.space_group_name_H-M   'P 1'
#
loop_
_entity.id
_entity.type
_entity.pdbx_description
1 polymer ?
#
loop_
_entity_poly.entity_id
_entity_poly.type
_entity_poly.pdbx_seq_one_letter_code
_entity_poly.pdbx_strand_id
1 'polypeptide(L)'
;MFGATPIRYLSPSEEFYAQAENFIGLTLTLRGALDVGAMSEAFDTLLRVHPAHAGHLERDADGRHQIMVDDYEHEGIWLEKPGDEPGGRLPSQTEALLNLRIRLGEDRSTLTLYTHHALADGHHQFALLEQLFGWYTDIVSGAGVGTVKAEPIPESLEAVLAERGIGKLARFGLERFLPAIFAYDLPPSKRNAGRVGPQSVRVPSASCRLSQQETKDLAGVCADRRISVNAVVAAAILMAEWRIRETPHLPIPYIYPVDLRFFLTPPVGATEATNPLGMAMYLAEIRSDTDLMDLARDILEAFRADLADGVIQQSFLHFGTEYQGNPPGLPDVVMATDGGDLPPLRTPPGLVVEQYDLEVLFASTAAGVDMYSAGTYDGQLLVSYNSHGPEPQRYVAEIRDLLTAVPAAHGRVTD
;
A
#
# COMPACT_ATOMS: atom_id res chain seq x y z
N MET A 1 38.25 11.31 -0.95
CA MET A 1 36.83 11.66 -0.82
C MET A 1 36.11 10.56 -1.56
N PHE A 2 35.56 9.60 -0.85
CA PHE A 2 34.66 8.60 -1.44
C PHE A 2 33.32 9.33 -1.57
N GLY A 3 32.92 9.66 -2.77
CA GLY A 3 31.72 10.46 -3.00
C GLY A 3 30.56 9.55 -3.36
N ALA A 4 29.40 9.82 -2.80
CA ALA A 4 28.14 9.22 -3.24
C ALA A 4 27.98 9.46 -4.75
N THR A 5 27.53 8.44 -5.46
CA THR A 5 27.31 8.53 -6.91
C THR A 5 25.83 8.72 -7.19
N PRO A 6 25.42 9.81 -7.87
CA PRO A 6 24.05 10.00 -8.24
C PRO A 6 23.63 8.99 -9.31
N ILE A 7 22.50 8.33 -9.10
CA ILE A 7 21.90 7.43 -10.07
C ILE A 7 21.00 8.21 -11.03
N ARG A 8 19.98 8.87 -10.49
CA ARG A 8 19.03 9.73 -11.22
C ARG A 8 18.24 10.61 -10.27
N TYR A 9 17.64 11.65 -10.82
CA TYR A 9 16.61 12.41 -10.13
C TYR A 9 15.30 11.61 -10.03
N LEU A 10 14.52 11.91 -9.00
CA LEU A 10 13.15 11.41 -8.92
C LEU A 10 12.27 12.09 -9.98
N SER A 11 11.33 11.34 -10.50
CA SER A 11 10.26 11.86 -11.36
C SER A 11 9.18 12.55 -10.51
N PRO A 12 8.27 13.33 -11.10
CA PRO A 12 7.20 14.00 -10.34
C PRO A 12 6.34 13.05 -9.49
N SER A 13 6.02 11.86 -10.00
CA SER A 13 5.25 10.87 -9.25
C SER A 13 6.02 10.30 -8.06
N GLU A 14 7.33 10.13 -8.19
CA GLU A 14 8.23 9.66 -7.13
C GLU A 14 8.48 10.75 -6.09
N GLU A 15 8.63 12.02 -6.53
CA GLU A 15 8.75 13.18 -5.65
C GLU A 15 7.54 13.33 -4.72
N PHE A 16 6.34 12.95 -5.17
CA PHE A 16 5.15 12.92 -4.33
C PHE A 16 5.38 12.12 -3.04
N TYR A 17 6.00 10.95 -3.13
CA TYR A 17 6.31 10.12 -1.96
C TYR A 17 7.51 10.62 -1.17
N ALA A 18 8.53 11.16 -1.87
CA ALA A 18 9.73 11.68 -1.21
C ALA A 18 9.46 12.92 -0.37
N GLN A 19 8.55 13.80 -0.81
CA GLN A 19 8.12 14.96 -0.02
C GLN A 19 7.43 14.55 1.29
N ALA A 20 6.75 13.44 1.31
CA ALA A 20 6.08 12.89 2.48
C ALA A 20 6.97 11.94 3.30
N GLU A 21 8.21 11.70 2.86
CA GLU A 21 9.11 10.68 3.45
C GLU A 21 8.38 9.35 3.68
N ASN A 22 7.63 8.92 2.66
CA ASN A 22 6.70 7.81 2.79
C ASN A 22 7.42 6.48 2.69
N PHE A 23 7.33 5.68 3.75
CA PHE A 23 7.73 4.28 3.76
C PHE A 23 6.53 3.37 3.96
N ILE A 24 6.52 2.26 3.24
CA ILE A 24 5.62 1.13 3.48
C ILE A 24 6.41 0.00 4.12
N GLY A 25 5.86 -0.58 5.18
CA GLY A 25 6.42 -1.74 5.87
C GLY A 25 5.50 -2.95 5.70
N LEU A 26 5.99 -4.02 5.11
CA LEU A 26 5.27 -5.29 5.08
C LEU A 26 5.82 -6.18 6.19
N THR A 27 5.00 -6.40 7.21
CA THR A 27 5.35 -7.16 8.41
C THR A 27 4.84 -8.58 8.32
N LEU A 28 5.73 -9.54 8.49
CA LEU A 28 5.44 -10.95 8.56
C LEU A 28 5.50 -11.43 10.00
N THR A 29 4.51 -12.19 10.45
CA THR A 29 4.62 -13.01 11.65
C THR A 29 5.07 -14.40 11.26
N LEU A 30 6.22 -14.82 11.79
CA LEU A 30 6.88 -16.07 11.48
C LEU A 30 6.81 -17.00 12.70
N ARG A 31 6.38 -18.24 12.49
CA ARG A 31 6.46 -19.30 13.51
C ARG A 31 7.56 -20.27 13.14
N GLY A 32 8.42 -20.59 14.09
CA GLY A 32 9.58 -21.45 13.94
C GLY A 32 10.89 -20.71 14.11
N ALA A 33 12.00 -21.42 14.00
CA ALA A 33 13.33 -20.83 14.16
C ALA A 33 13.75 -20.05 12.92
N LEU A 34 14.08 -18.77 13.11
CA LEU A 34 14.64 -17.90 12.07
C LEU A 34 16.17 -17.84 12.23
N ASP A 35 16.90 -18.26 11.19
CA ASP A 35 18.35 -18.10 11.11
C ASP A 35 18.68 -16.66 10.67
N VAL A 36 19.07 -15.84 11.64
CA VAL A 36 19.40 -14.41 11.42
C VAL A 36 20.61 -14.24 10.52
N GLY A 37 21.61 -15.15 10.62
CA GLY A 37 22.81 -15.09 9.78
C GLY A 37 22.48 -15.34 8.30
N ALA A 38 21.68 -16.40 8.03
CA ALA A 38 21.21 -16.68 6.69
C ALA A 38 20.30 -15.57 6.13
N MET A 39 19.45 -14.96 6.97
CA MET A 39 18.61 -13.85 6.57
C MET A 39 19.43 -12.59 6.26
N SER A 40 20.50 -12.33 7.00
CA SER A 40 21.42 -11.24 6.69
C SER A 40 22.10 -11.44 5.34
N GLU A 41 22.62 -12.65 5.05
CA GLU A 41 23.24 -12.96 3.76
C GLU A 41 22.23 -12.84 2.59
N ALA A 42 20.98 -13.25 2.79
CA ALA A 42 19.92 -13.09 1.81
C ALA A 42 19.60 -11.61 1.57
N PHE A 43 19.54 -10.79 2.63
CA PHE A 43 19.29 -9.35 2.54
C PHE A 43 20.44 -8.61 1.84
N ASP A 44 21.70 -8.93 2.16
CA ASP A 44 22.85 -8.38 1.44
C ASP A 44 22.83 -8.75 -0.04
N THR A 45 22.28 -9.92 -0.36
CA THR A 45 22.10 -10.33 -1.75
C THR A 45 21.01 -9.51 -2.43
N LEU A 46 19.89 -9.25 -1.75
CA LEU A 46 18.81 -8.40 -2.25
C LEU A 46 19.34 -6.99 -2.58
N LEU A 47 20.15 -6.40 -1.70
CA LEU A 47 20.76 -5.08 -1.91
C LEU A 47 21.72 -5.07 -3.12
N ARG A 48 22.48 -6.15 -3.32
CA ARG A 48 23.37 -6.27 -4.51
C ARG A 48 22.60 -6.42 -5.81
N VAL A 49 21.45 -7.06 -5.78
CA VAL A 49 20.57 -7.21 -6.95
C VAL A 49 19.81 -5.93 -7.25
N HIS A 50 19.40 -5.20 -6.23
CA HIS A 50 18.62 -3.95 -6.34
C HIS A 50 19.39 -2.75 -5.78
N PRO A 51 20.46 -2.27 -6.45
CA PRO A 51 21.35 -1.25 -5.90
C PRO A 51 20.66 0.09 -5.62
N ALA A 52 19.61 0.46 -6.37
CA ALA A 52 18.86 1.68 -6.10
C ALA A 52 18.17 1.66 -4.72
N HIS A 53 17.74 0.49 -4.26
CA HIS A 53 17.13 0.32 -2.95
C HIS A 53 18.13 0.34 -1.79
N ALA A 54 19.41 0.02 -2.07
CA ALA A 54 20.51 0.16 -1.08
C ALA A 54 20.94 1.61 -0.87
N GLY A 55 20.51 2.53 -1.75
CA GLY A 55 20.84 3.95 -1.71
C GLY A 55 19.99 4.75 -0.73
N HIS A 56 20.15 6.07 -0.81
CA HIS A 56 19.40 7.07 -0.04
C HIS A 56 18.99 8.24 -0.94
N LEU A 57 18.17 9.16 -0.42
CA LEU A 57 17.79 10.37 -1.13
C LEU A 57 18.57 11.57 -0.61
N GLU A 58 19.13 12.34 -1.53
CA GLU A 58 19.68 13.68 -1.25
C GLU A 58 18.91 14.74 -2.04
N ARG A 59 18.86 15.96 -1.50
CA ARG A 59 18.33 17.13 -2.21
C ARG A 59 19.44 17.91 -2.86
N ASP A 60 19.25 18.27 -4.12
CA ASP A 60 20.12 19.22 -4.80
C ASP A 60 19.89 20.67 -4.33
N ALA A 61 20.65 21.61 -4.89
CA ALA A 61 20.50 23.04 -4.57
C ALA A 61 19.13 23.63 -4.93
N ASP A 62 18.41 23.02 -5.85
CA ASP A 62 17.07 23.41 -6.29
C ASP A 62 15.97 22.69 -5.48
N GLY A 63 16.36 21.84 -4.51
CA GLY A 63 15.46 21.11 -3.62
C GLY A 63 14.86 19.82 -4.21
N ARG A 64 15.31 19.37 -5.38
CA ARG A 64 14.87 18.14 -6.02
C ARG A 64 15.61 16.95 -5.46
N HIS A 65 14.91 15.85 -5.22
CA HIS A 65 15.55 14.63 -4.73
C HIS A 65 16.23 13.86 -5.87
N GLN A 66 17.36 13.28 -5.53
CA GLN A 66 18.11 12.34 -6.37
C GLN A 66 18.45 11.08 -5.56
N ILE A 67 18.45 9.94 -6.24
CA ILE A 67 18.87 8.68 -5.65
C ILE A 67 20.39 8.66 -5.68
N MET A 68 20.99 8.48 -4.50
CA MET A 68 22.42 8.37 -4.30
C MET A 68 22.77 6.95 -3.84
N VAL A 69 23.88 6.44 -4.34
CA VAL A 69 24.48 5.20 -3.83
C VAL A 69 25.88 5.50 -3.35
N ASP A 70 26.13 5.14 -2.11
CA ASP A 70 27.43 5.30 -1.47
C ASP A 70 28.29 4.05 -1.65
N ASP A 71 29.60 4.25 -1.63
CA ASP A 71 30.57 3.16 -1.45
C ASP A 71 30.55 2.61 0.01
N TYR A 72 29.71 3.17 0.89
CA TYR A 72 29.53 2.70 2.27
C TYR A 72 28.62 1.50 2.30
N GLU A 73 28.98 0.54 3.15
CA GLU A 73 28.14 -0.62 3.38
C GLU A 73 26.79 -0.19 4.01
N HIS A 74 25.72 -0.72 3.48
CA HIS A 74 24.39 -0.63 4.10
C HIS A 74 24.47 -1.19 5.53
N GLU A 75 23.78 -0.57 6.51
CA GLU A 75 23.84 -1.00 7.93
C GLU A 75 23.36 -2.45 8.18
N GLY A 76 22.77 -3.08 7.17
CA GLY A 76 22.25 -4.44 7.28
C GLY A 76 20.87 -4.49 7.95
N ILE A 77 20.63 -5.58 8.67
CA ILE A 77 19.36 -5.80 9.36
C ILE A 77 19.33 -5.15 10.74
N TRP A 78 18.16 -4.61 11.10
CA TRP A 78 17.89 -4.12 12.46
C TRP A 78 17.35 -5.26 13.32
N LEU A 79 18.16 -5.73 14.24
CA LEU A 79 17.81 -6.84 15.13
C LEU A 79 17.32 -6.31 16.48
N GLU A 80 16.04 -6.47 16.75
CA GLU A 80 15.44 -6.20 18.07
C GLU A 80 15.40 -7.48 18.90
N LYS A 81 15.82 -7.38 20.18
CA LYS A 81 15.82 -8.52 21.11
C LYS A 81 14.58 -8.50 21.97
N PRO A 82 14.22 -9.65 22.61
CA PRO A 82 13.18 -9.68 23.63
C PRO A 82 13.51 -8.68 24.76
N GLY A 83 12.57 -7.78 25.06
CA GLY A 83 12.74 -6.73 26.05
C GLY A 83 13.07 -5.34 25.50
N ASP A 84 13.49 -5.22 24.24
CA ASP A 84 13.63 -3.93 23.59
C ASP A 84 12.24 -3.28 23.39
N GLU A 85 12.19 -1.95 23.43
CA GLU A 85 10.94 -1.23 23.12
C GLU A 85 10.48 -1.53 21.69
N PRO A 86 9.20 -1.88 21.48
CA PRO A 86 8.70 -2.21 20.15
C PRO A 86 8.82 -1.02 19.19
N GLY A 87 9.49 -1.23 18.05
CA GLY A 87 9.51 -0.27 16.94
C GLY A 87 10.34 0.99 17.20
N GLY A 88 11.43 0.88 17.98
CA GLY A 88 12.27 2.01 18.38
C GLY A 88 12.95 2.75 17.22
N ARG A 89 13.40 2.06 16.16
CA ARG A 89 14.01 2.68 14.99
C ARG A 89 13.03 2.73 13.83
N LEU A 90 12.91 3.89 13.20
CA LEU A 90 12.14 4.12 11.98
C LEU A 90 13.10 4.37 10.80
N PRO A 91 12.74 3.97 9.57
CA PRO A 91 13.54 4.26 8.40
C PRO A 91 13.59 5.76 8.11
N SER A 92 14.70 6.20 7.52
CA SER A 92 14.87 7.56 7.00
C SER A 92 15.35 7.52 5.56
N GLN A 93 14.73 8.31 4.69
CA GLN A 93 15.11 8.39 3.28
C GLN A 93 16.54 8.95 3.06
N THR A 94 17.12 9.61 4.06
CA THR A 94 18.50 10.11 4.02
C THR A 94 19.54 9.07 4.48
N GLU A 95 19.07 7.90 4.96
CA GLU A 95 19.95 6.80 5.40
C GLU A 95 19.88 5.62 4.42
N ALA A 96 18.70 5.04 4.20
CA ALA A 96 18.50 3.92 3.28
C ALA A 96 17.05 3.81 2.80
N LEU A 97 16.85 3.40 1.54
CA LEU A 97 15.52 3.29 0.92
C LEU A 97 14.88 1.90 1.09
N LEU A 98 15.68 0.91 1.52
CA LEU A 98 15.22 -0.43 1.89
C LEU A 98 15.82 -0.80 3.25
N ASN A 99 14.99 -1.23 4.19
CA ASN A 99 15.44 -1.61 5.53
C ASN A 99 14.74 -2.89 5.95
N LEU A 100 15.46 -3.78 6.64
CA LEU A 100 14.91 -5.02 7.17
C LEU A 100 15.02 -5.02 8.69
N ARG A 101 13.87 -5.06 9.36
CA ARG A 101 13.78 -5.20 10.82
C ARG A 101 13.36 -6.61 11.19
N ILE A 102 14.05 -7.21 12.14
CA ILE A 102 13.72 -8.51 12.72
C ILE A 102 13.58 -8.35 14.22
N ARG A 103 12.45 -8.80 14.75
CA ARG A 103 12.22 -8.93 16.19
C ARG A 103 12.08 -10.40 16.54
N LEU A 104 13.02 -10.90 17.33
CA LEU A 104 13.01 -12.28 17.77
C LEU A 104 12.09 -12.44 19.00
N GLY A 105 11.31 -13.52 19.00
CA GLY A 105 10.53 -14.00 20.14
C GLY A 105 10.84 -15.46 20.43
N GLU A 106 10.24 -16.02 21.46
CA GLU A 106 10.49 -17.41 21.85
C GLU A 106 10.00 -18.41 20.81
N ASP A 107 8.73 -18.33 20.41
CA ASP A 107 8.07 -19.22 19.43
C ASP A 107 7.75 -18.52 18.11
N ARG A 108 7.68 -17.21 18.13
CA ARG A 108 7.35 -16.37 16.99
C ARG A 108 8.32 -15.21 16.87
N SER A 109 8.64 -14.89 15.64
CA SER A 109 9.42 -13.69 15.29
C SER A 109 8.61 -12.82 14.34
N THR A 110 8.90 -11.53 14.30
CA THR A 110 8.37 -10.64 13.26
C THR A 110 9.51 -10.16 12.39
N LEU A 111 9.23 -10.09 11.08
CA LEU A 111 10.13 -9.54 10.08
C LEU A 111 9.39 -8.44 9.34
N THR A 112 9.94 -7.24 9.30
CA THR A 112 9.36 -6.11 8.55
C THR A 112 10.34 -5.65 7.49
N LEU A 113 9.92 -5.71 6.23
CA LEU A 113 10.64 -5.08 5.12
C LEU A 113 10.05 -3.68 4.91
N TYR A 114 10.84 -2.65 5.18
CA TYR A 114 10.50 -1.26 4.89
C TYR A 114 11.06 -0.87 3.53
N THR A 115 10.22 -0.33 2.68
CA THR A 115 10.60 0.18 1.36
C THR A 115 10.14 1.62 1.23
N HIS A 116 11.02 2.51 0.76
CA HIS A 116 10.62 3.88 0.45
C HIS A 116 9.66 3.88 -0.74
N HIS A 117 8.48 4.48 -0.56
CA HIS A 117 7.39 4.36 -1.54
C HIS A 117 7.70 5.05 -2.88
N ALA A 118 8.69 5.93 -2.97
CA ALA A 118 9.16 6.45 -4.25
C ALA A 118 9.77 5.39 -5.16
N LEU A 119 10.29 4.27 -4.61
CA LEU A 119 10.96 3.23 -5.38
C LEU A 119 10.16 1.94 -5.56
N ALA A 120 9.13 1.72 -4.75
CA ALA A 120 8.33 0.50 -4.83
C ALA A 120 6.90 0.73 -4.37
N ASP A 121 5.95 0.19 -5.12
CA ASP A 121 4.58 -0.06 -4.64
C ASP A 121 4.48 -1.40 -3.92
N GLY A 122 3.27 -1.76 -3.47
CA GLY A 122 3.03 -3.00 -2.74
C GLY A 122 3.38 -4.26 -3.55
N HIS A 123 3.12 -4.26 -4.86
CA HIS A 123 3.46 -5.39 -5.74
C HIS A 123 4.98 -5.57 -5.87
N HIS A 124 5.70 -4.48 -6.12
CA HIS A 124 7.16 -4.48 -6.18
C HIS A 124 7.75 -4.93 -4.83
N GLN A 125 7.27 -4.38 -3.70
CA GLN A 125 7.73 -4.77 -2.38
C GLN A 125 7.51 -6.25 -2.09
N PHE A 126 6.38 -6.81 -2.53
CA PHE A 126 6.12 -8.23 -2.39
C PHE A 126 7.10 -9.08 -3.22
N ALA A 127 7.42 -8.65 -4.44
CA ALA A 127 8.43 -9.31 -5.28
C ALA A 127 9.83 -9.30 -4.61
N LEU A 128 10.21 -8.21 -3.94
CA LEU A 128 11.43 -8.16 -3.14
C LEU A 128 11.40 -9.18 -1.99
N LEU A 129 10.26 -9.35 -1.32
CA LEU A 129 10.10 -10.37 -0.28
C LEU A 129 10.19 -11.79 -0.83
N GLU A 130 9.61 -12.08 -1.98
CA GLU A 130 9.73 -13.39 -2.63
C GLU A 130 11.19 -13.72 -2.95
N GLN A 131 11.95 -12.76 -3.48
CA GLN A 131 13.38 -12.94 -3.74
C GLN A 131 14.16 -13.17 -2.44
N LEU A 132 13.92 -12.34 -1.42
CA LEU A 132 14.57 -12.45 -0.11
C LEU A 132 14.36 -13.84 0.51
N PHE A 133 13.12 -14.29 0.58
CA PHE A 133 12.78 -15.61 1.15
C PHE A 133 13.24 -16.77 0.26
N GLY A 134 13.32 -16.56 -1.05
CA GLY A 134 13.92 -17.50 -1.99
C GLY A 134 15.39 -17.77 -1.63
N TRP A 135 16.22 -16.72 -1.56
CA TRP A 135 17.64 -16.83 -1.20
C TRP A 135 17.84 -17.32 0.25
N TYR A 136 17.04 -16.80 1.18
CA TYR A 136 17.07 -17.27 2.56
C TYR A 136 16.87 -18.79 2.65
N THR A 137 15.88 -19.32 1.94
CA THR A 137 15.60 -20.76 1.91
C THR A 137 16.74 -21.55 1.28
N ASP A 138 17.36 -21.04 0.20
CA ASP A 138 18.49 -21.67 -0.46
C ASP A 138 19.73 -21.70 0.44
N ILE A 139 20.02 -20.60 1.17
CA ILE A 139 21.12 -20.53 2.12
C ILE A 139 20.93 -21.55 3.26
N VAL A 140 19.75 -21.55 3.91
CA VAL A 140 19.45 -22.47 5.01
C VAL A 140 19.48 -23.94 4.57
N SER A 141 19.10 -24.23 3.33
CA SER A 141 19.16 -25.59 2.76
C SER A 141 20.54 -26.00 2.27
N GLY A 142 21.54 -25.10 2.33
CA GLY A 142 22.92 -25.37 1.88
C GLY A 142 23.14 -25.25 0.37
N ALA A 143 22.16 -24.79 -0.39
CA ALA A 143 22.30 -24.55 -1.83
C ALA A 143 23.06 -23.24 -2.13
N GLY A 144 23.07 -22.29 -1.19
CA GLY A 144 23.68 -20.97 -1.35
C GLY A 144 22.97 -20.08 -2.38
N VAL A 145 23.44 -18.85 -2.52
CA VAL A 145 22.79 -17.82 -3.37
C VAL A 145 23.10 -18.00 -4.87
N GLY A 146 24.22 -18.68 -5.20
CA GLY A 146 24.68 -18.76 -6.58
C GLY A 146 25.26 -17.45 -7.10
N THR A 147 25.32 -17.29 -8.43
CA THR A 147 25.78 -16.04 -9.06
C THR A 147 24.58 -15.15 -9.34
N VAL A 148 24.54 -13.99 -8.67
CA VAL A 148 23.51 -12.96 -8.91
C VAL A 148 24.09 -11.80 -9.72
N LYS A 149 23.22 -11.12 -10.47
CA LYS A 149 23.54 -9.89 -11.21
C LYS A 149 22.64 -8.78 -10.73
N ALA A 150 23.15 -7.56 -10.73
CA ALA A 150 22.33 -6.39 -10.47
C ALA A 150 21.24 -6.26 -11.55
N GLU A 151 20.01 -6.00 -11.13
CA GLU A 151 18.91 -5.65 -12.00
C GLU A 151 19.02 -4.18 -12.43
N PRO A 152 18.42 -3.83 -13.58
CA PRO A 152 18.29 -2.43 -13.97
C PRO A 152 17.55 -1.62 -12.89
N ILE A 153 17.85 -0.33 -12.84
CA ILE A 153 17.11 0.58 -11.96
C ILE A 153 15.66 0.65 -12.42
N PRO A 154 14.69 0.53 -11.49
CA PRO A 154 13.27 0.58 -11.85
C PRO A 154 12.91 1.91 -12.55
N GLU A 155 12.14 1.81 -13.62
CA GLU A 155 11.66 2.97 -14.36
C GLU A 155 10.54 3.70 -13.58
N SER A 156 10.48 5.02 -13.76
CA SER A 156 9.38 5.80 -13.19
C SER A 156 8.07 5.57 -13.95
N LEU A 157 6.95 5.91 -13.31
CA LEU A 157 5.63 5.88 -13.96
C LEU A 157 5.64 6.69 -15.27
N GLU A 158 6.24 7.88 -15.25
CA GLU A 158 6.31 8.76 -16.41
C GLU A 158 7.04 8.09 -17.57
N ALA A 159 8.16 7.43 -17.32
CA ALA A 159 8.92 6.71 -18.33
C ALA A 159 8.12 5.52 -18.90
N VAL A 160 7.51 4.72 -18.02
CA VAL A 160 6.67 3.56 -18.39
C VAL A 160 5.50 3.98 -19.28
N LEU A 161 4.82 5.07 -18.95
CA LEU A 161 3.68 5.56 -19.74
C LEU A 161 4.12 6.22 -21.05
N ALA A 162 5.21 6.99 -21.03
CA ALA A 162 5.76 7.64 -22.22
C ALA A 162 6.19 6.61 -23.28
N GLU A 163 6.84 5.52 -22.87
CA GLU A 163 7.22 4.41 -23.77
C GLU A 163 6.00 3.80 -24.49
N ARG A 164 4.84 3.81 -23.84
CA ARG A 164 3.57 3.29 -24.37
C ARG A 164 2.71 4.34 -25.05
N GLY A 165 3.24 5.57 -25.20
CA GLY A 165 2.52 6.68 -25.83
C GLY A 165 1.33 7.18 -25.02
N ILE A 166 1.29 6.91 -23.71
CA ILE A 166 0.23 7.34 -22.81
C ILE A 166 0.65 8.69 -22.21
N GLY A 167 -0.10 9.74 -22.51
CA GLY A 167 0.07 11.09 -21.98
C GLY A 167 -1.12 11.57 -21.19
N LYS A 168 -1.01 12.76 -20.61
CA LYS A 168 -2.09 13.40 -19.83
C LYS A 168 -3.31 13.66 -20.70
N LEU A 169 -4.49 13.26 -20.22
CA LEU A 169 -5.79 13.64 -20.77
C LEU A 169 -6.36 14.82 -19.98
N ALA A 170 -7.33 15.51 -20.56
CA ALA A 170 -8.04 16.59 -19.83
C ALA A 170 -8.88 16.05 -18.66
N ARG A 171 -9.38 14.83 -18.78
CA ARG A 171 -10.12 14.11 -17.73
C ARG A 171 -9.19 13.13 -17.02
N PHE A 172 -9.14 13.20 -15.69
CA PHE A 172 -8.25 12.34 -14.87
C PHE A 172 -8.90 11.81 -13.58
N GLY A 173 -10.23 11.98 -13.43
CA GLY A 173 -11.04 11.41 -12.35
C GLY A 173 -11.40 12.40 -11.24
N LEU A 174 -10.54 13.36 -10.88
CA LEU A 174 -10.79 14.32 -9.78
C LEU A 174 -12.04 15.19 -10.02
N GLU A 175 -12.43 15.39 -11.28
CA GLU A 175 -13.66 16.09 -11.67
C GLU A 175 -14.93 15.43 -11.10
N ARG A 176 -14.88 14.15 -10.70
CA ARG A 176 -15.99 13.47 -10.02
C ARG A 176 -16.31 14.09 -8.65
N PHE A 177 -15.32 14.73 -8.02
CA PHE A 177 -15.48 15.35 -6.71
C PHE A 177 -15.95 16.78 -6.78
N LEU A 178 -15.85 17.44 -7.96
CA LEU A 178 -16.26 18.84 -8.12
C LEU A 178 -17.71 19.11 -7.70
N PRO A 179 -18.71 18.24 -7.99
CA PRO A 179 -20.06 18.44 -7.53
C PRO A 179 -20.17 18.57 -6.01
N ALA A 180 -19.39 17.75 -5.26
CA ALA A 180 -19.38 17.80 -3.80
C ALA A 180 -18.76 19.10 -3.27
N ILE A 181 -17.70 19.58 -3.92
CA ILE A 181 -16.99 20.80 -3.52
C ILE A 181 -17.89 22.04 -3.67
N PHE A 182 -18.68 22.11 -4.75
CA PHE A 182 -19.49 23.28 -5.06
C PHE A 182 -20.91 23.21 -4.50
N ALA A 183 -21.42 22.02 -4.16
CA ALA A 183 -22.79 21.82 -3.72
C ALA A 183 -22.96 21.90 -2.20
N TYR A 184 -21.90 21.75 -1.43
CA TYR A 184 -21.96 21.64 0.02
C TYR A 184 -21.08 22.66 0.72
N ASP A 185 -21.55 23.19 1.85
CA ASP A 185 -20.75 23.96 2.79
C ASP A 185 -19.97 22.93 3.66
N LEU A 186 -18.71 22.69 3.28
CA LEU A 186 -17.92 21.63 3.88
C LEU A 186 -17.37 22.09 5.23
N PRO A 187 -17.61 21.34 6.33
CA PRO A 187 -17.01 21.65 7.60
C PRO A 187 -15.48 21.48 7.52
N PRO A 188 -14.73 22.21 8.36
CA PRO A 188 -13.30 21.94 8.50
C PRO A 188 -13.05 20.48 8.86
N SER A 189 -12.01 19.87 8.27
CA SER A 189 -11.61 18.52 8.64
C SER A 189 -11.34 18.43 10.13
N LYS A 190 -11.97 17.46 10.80
CA LYS A 190 -11.73 17.18 12.21
C LYS A 190 -10.54 16.24 12.44
N ARG A 191 -9.97 15.72 11.36
CA ARG A 191 -8.79 14.89 11.44
C ARG A 191 -7.60 15.74 11.86
N ASN A 192 -6.88 15.27 12.85
CA ASN A 192 -5.68 15.95 13.30
C ASN A 192 -4.74 16.06 12.11
N ALA A 193 -4.48 17.30 11.70
CA ALA A 193 -3.33 17.57 10.88
C ALA A 193 -2.14 17.01 11.64
N GLY A 194 -1.55 15.94 11.13
CA GLY A 194 -0.45 15.30 11.80
C GLY A 194 0.69 16.29 11.99
N ARG A 195 1.56 15.99 12.93
CA ARG A 195 2.73 16.81 13.15
C ARG A 195 3.60 16.73 11.91
N VAL A 196 3.76 17.83 11.22
CA VAL A 196 4.83 18.02 10.25
C VAL A 196 6.12 17.99 11.08
N GLY A 197 6.87 16.91 10.97
CA GLY A 197 8.14 16.73 11.65
C GLY A 197 9.19 16.25 10.64
N PRO A 198 10.48 16.42 10.96
CA PRO A 198 11.56 15.98 10.07
C PRO A 198 11.74 14.45 10.05
N GLN A 199 10.94 13.69 10.77
CA GLN A 199 11.06 12.23 10.88
C GLN A 199 9.73 11.56 10.56
N SER A 200 9.82 10.40 9.91
CA SER A 200 8.66 9.52 9.67
C SER A 200 8.01 9.11 10.99
N VAL A 201 6.68 9.10 11.00
CA VAL A 201 5.88 8.61 12.12
C VAL A 201 5.02 7.43 11.66
N ARG A 202 4.87 6.45 12.54
CA ARG A 202 3.95 5.33 12.28
C ARG A 202 2.51 5.80 12.41
N VAL A 203 1.71 5.51 11.38
CA VAL A 203 0.26 5.74 11.45
C VAL A 203 -0.38 4.64 12.29
N PRO A 204 -1.21 4.99 13.30
CA PRO A 204 -1.95 3.98 14.06
C PRO A 204 -2.80 3.11 13.15
N SER A 205 -2.86 1.81 13.46
CA SER A 205 -3.60 0.82 12.67
C SER A 205 -4.54 0.02 13.56
N ALA A 206 -5.72 -0.27 13.00
CA ALA A 206 -6.65 -1.28 13.48
C ALA A 206 -6.97 -2.25 12.36
N SER A 207 -7.31 -3.49 12.66
CA SER A 207 -7.63 -4.47 11.64
C SER A 207 -8.78 -5.39 12.04
N CYS A 208 -9.49 -5.92 11.06
CA CYS A 208 -10.39 -7.04 11.19
C CYS A 208 -10.03 -8.14 10.20
N ARG A 209 -10.29 -9.39 10.59
CA ARG A 209 -10.00 -10.56 9.77
C ARG A 209 -11.23 -11.43 9.67
N LEU A 210 -11.53 -11.88 8.45
CA LEU A 210 -12.51 -12.92 8.21
C LEU A 210 -11.83 -14.29 8.30
N SER A 211 -12.51 -15.28 8.87
CA SER A 211 -12.07 -16.66 8.79
C SER A 211 -12.05 -17.17 7.35
N GLN A 212 -11.35 -18.26 7.09
CA GLN A 212 -11.34 -18.90 5.76
C GLN A 212 -12.75 -19.21 5.25
N GLN A 213 -13.65 -19.65 6.15
CA GLN A 213 -15.04 -19.94 5.78
C GLN A 213 -15.81 -18.67 5.43
N GLU A 214 -15.73 -17.63 6.27
CA GLU A 214 -16.40 -16.32 6.00
C GLU A 214 -15.88 -15.71 4.70
N THR A 215 -14.56 -15.77 4.45
CA THR A 215 -13.95 -15.27 3.20
C THR A 215 -14.45 -16.05 1.98
N LYS A 216 -14.51 -17.38 2.08
CA LYS A 216 -15.02 -18.24 1.01
C LYS A 216 -16.51 -17.99 0.72
N ASP A 217 -17.32 -17.82 1.75
CA ASP A 217 -18.75 -17.57 1.60
C ASP A 217 -19.00 -16.20 0.94
N LEU A 218 -18.23 -15.16 1.36
CA LEU A 218 -18.28 -13.86 0.72
C LEU A 218 -17.87 -13.93 -0.75
N ALA A 219 -16.76 -14.60 -1.07
CA ALA A 219 -16.28 -14.77 -2.44
C ALA A 219 -17.31 -15.52 -3.31
N GLY A 220 -18.01 -16.51 -2.75
CA GLY A 220 -19.11 -17.23 -3.42
C GLY A 220 -20.24 -16.30 -3.86
N VAL A 221 -20.76 -15.47 -2.95
CA VAL A 221 -21.80 -14.49 -3.26
C VAL A 221 -21.33 -13.47 -4.29
N CYS A 222 -20.08 -13.01 -4.17
CA CYS A 222 -19.47 -12.08 -5.13
C CYS A 222 -19.44 -12.69 -6.55
N ALA A 223 -19.02 -13.96 -6.66
CA ALA A 223 -18.98 -14.69 -7.93
C ALA A 223 -20.37 -14.85 -8.55
N ASP A 224 -21.37 -15.26 -7.76
CA ASP A 224 -22.76 -15.44 -8.20
C ASP A 224 -23.35 -14.13 -8.74
N ARG A 225 -23.01 -13.01 -8.11
CA ARG A 225 -23.47 -11.67 -8.52
C ARG A 225 -22.56 -10.97 -9.53
N ARG A 226 -21.43 -11.58 -9.92
CA ARG A 226 -20.41 -11.04 -10.84
C ARG A 226 -19.85 -9.68 -10.40
N ILE A 227 -19.66 -9.53 -9.10
CA ILE A 227 -19.05 -8.36 -8.46
C ILE A 227 -17.73 -8.82 -7.86
N SER A 228 -16.67 -8.01 -7.96
CA SER A 228 -15.38 -8.35 -7.32
C SER A 228 -15.46 -8.23 -5.80
N VAL A 229 -14.72 -9.06 -5.07
CA VAL A 229 -14.59 -8.93 -3.61
C VAL A 229 -14.11 -7.54 -3.22
N ASN A 230 -13.17 -6.98 -3.98
CA ASN A 230 -12.64 -5.62 -3.76
C ASN A 230 -13.71 -4.54 -3.81
N ALA A 231 -14.66 -4.63 -4.77
CA ALA A 231 -15.76 -3.68 -4.86
C ALA A 231 -16.70 -3.80 -3.63
N VAL A 232 -16.91 -5.02 -3.13
CA VAL A 232 -17.72 -5.26 -1.92
C VAL A 232 -17.00 -4.76 -0.67
N VAL A 233 -15.68 -4.95 -0.56
CA VAL A 233 -14.86 -4.38 0.52
C VAL A 233 -14.89 -2.85 0.46
N ALA A 234 -14.74 -2.24 -0.72
CA ALA A 234 -14.83 -0.79 -0.89
C ALA A 234 -16.20 -0.24 -0.46
N ALA A 235 -17.29 -0.91 -0.86
CA ALA A 235 -18.63 -0.54 -0.43
C ALA A 235 -18.83 -0.67 1.08
N ALA A 236 -18.27 -1.72 1.70
CA ALA A 236 -18.33 -1.91 3.16
C ALA A 236 -17.54 -0.81 3.91
N ILE A 237 -16.36 -0.44 3.42
CA ILE A 237 -15.57 0.67 3.95
C ILE A 237 -16.39 1.97 3.88
N LEU A 238 -16.94 2.30 2.73
CA LEU A 238 -17.71 3.53 2.53
C LEU A 238 -19.00 3.56 3.37
N MET A 239 -19.69 2.44 3.52
CA MET A 239 -20.86 2.35 4.40
C MET A 239 -20.49 2.47 5.88
N ALA A 240 -19.39 1.88 6.31
CA ALA A 240 -18.88 2.05 7.68
C ALA A 240 -18.51 3.52 7.95
N GLU A 241 -17.80 4.16 7.02
CA GLU A 241 -17.50 5.59 7.08
C GLU A 241 -18.78 6.42 7.20
N TRP A 242 -19.76 6.17 6.35
CA TRP A 242 -21.05 6.89 6.37
C TRP A 242 -21.80 6.72 7.69
N ARG A 243 -21.81 5.51 8.27
CA ARG A 243 -22.50 5.22 9.54
C ARG A 243 -21.84 5.87 10.75
N ILE A 244 -20.53 6.07 10.67
CA ILE A 244 -19.74 6.55 11.82
C ILE A 244 -19.51 8.07 11.75
N ARG A 245 -19.45 8.65 10.54
CA ARG A 245 -19.25 10.10 10.36
C ARG A 245 -20.42 10.91 10.92
N GLU A 246 -20.08 12.07 11.50
CA GLU A 246 -21.08 13.04 11.97
C GLU A 246 -21.78 13.79 10.83
N THR A 247 -21.36 13.56 9.57
CA THR A 247 -21.84 14.28 8.39
C THR A 247 -22.45 13.32 7.35
N PRO A 248 -23.51 12.55 7.70
CA PRO A 248 -24.07 11.54 6.81
C PRO A 248 -24.78 12.11 5.57
N HIS A 249 -24.99 13.43 5.52
CA HIS A 249 -25.57 14.14 4.37
C HIS A 249 -24.54 14.54 3.31
N LEU A 250 -23.24 14.42 3.63
CA LEU A 250 -22.15 14.73 2.69
C LEU A 250 -21.74 13.48 1.92
N PRO A 251 -21.51 13.59 0.60
CA PRO A 251 -20.94 12.52 -0.16
C PRO A 251 -19.49 12.24 0.28
N ILE A 252 -19.04 11.01 0.09
CA ILE A 252 -17.71 10.57 0.49
C ILE A 252 -16.83 10.43 -0.75
N PRO A 253 -15.81 11.27 -0.93
CA PRO A 253 -14.80 11.07 -1.96
C PRO A 253 -13.99 9.80 -1.64
N TYR A 254 -13.89 8.92 -2.63
CA TYR A 254 -13.18 7.68 -2.54
C TYR A 254 -12.13 7.58 -3.65
N ILE A 255 -10.88 7.28 -3.27
CA ILE A 255 -9.75 7.11 -4.17
C ILE A 255 -9.12 5.76 -3.89
N TYR A 256 -8.74 5.04 -4.95
CA TYR A 256 -7.97 3.81 -4.80
C TYR A 256 -6.93 3.67 -5.92
N PRO A 257 -5.70 3.26 -5.56
CA PRO A 257 -4.66 2.99 -6.53
C PRO A 257 -4.99 1.72 -7.32
N VAL A 258 -4.60 1.74 -8.59
CA VAL A 258 -4.78 0.63 -9.55
C VAL A 258 -3.41 0.25 -10.08
N ASP A 259 -3.00 -0.99 -9.87
CA ASP A 259 -1.76 -1.51 -10.43
C ASP A 259 -1.89 -1.61 -11.96
N LEU A 260 -1.20 -0.75 -12.66
CA LEU A 260 -1.23 -0.67 -14.12
C LEU A 260 -0.49 -1.82 -14.81
N ARG A 261 0.31 -2.64 -14.08
CA ARG A 261 0.98 -3.81 -14.64
C ARG A 261 0.00 -4.73 -15.37
N PHE A 262 -1.22 -4.83 -14.85
CA PHE A 262 -2.29 -5.66 -15.40
C PHE A 262 -3.05 -5.03 -16.59
N PHE A 263 -2.84 -3.72 -16.84
CA PHE A 263 -3.63 -2.95 -17.81
C PHE A 263 -2.79 -2.28 -18.91
N LEU A 264 -1.47 -2.38 -18.83
CA LEU A 264 -0.56 -1.83 -19.82
C LEU A 264 -0.14 -2.90 -20.86
N THR A 265 0.14 -2.44 -22.08
CA THR A 265 0.67 -3.29 -23.16
C THR A 265 1.86 -2.59 -23.82
N PRO A 266 3.06 -3.19 -23.86
CA PRO A 266 3.40 -4.47 -23.23
C PRO A 266 3.26 -4.41 -21.69
N PRO A 267 3.12 -5.57 -21.00
CA PRO A 267 3.05 -5.63 -19.54
C PRO A 267 4.35 -5.13 -18.91
N VAL A 268 4.29 -4.76 -17.64
CA VAL A 268 5.43 -4.31 -16.83
C VAL A 268 5.77 -5.41 -15.83
N GLY A 269 7.04 -5.78 -15.70
CA GLY A 269 7.50 -6.74 -14.70
C GLY A 269 7.38 -6.22 -13.28
N ALA A 270 7.39 -7.14 -12.31
CA ALA A 270 7.12 -6.81 -10.91
C ALA A 270 8.10 -5.77 -10.34
N THR A 271 9.39 -5.84 -10.73
CA THR A 271 10.48 -4.94 -10.26
C THR A 271 10.96 -3.97 -11.35
N GLU A 272 10.37 -3.97 -12.56
CA GLU A 272 10.81 -3.13 -13.66
C GLU A 272 10.46 -1.65 -13.50
N ALA A 273 9.42 -1.35 -12.71
CA ALA A 273 9.00 0.02 -12.44
C ALA A 273 8.82 0.28 -10.95
N THR A 274 8.99 1.54 -10.56
CA THR A 274 8.82 1.96 -9.17
C THR A 274 7.37 1.86 -8.73
N ASN A 275 6.49 2.64 -9.32
CA ASN A 275 5.07 2.72 -8.99
C ASN A 275 4.22 2.89 -10.26
N PRO A 276 4.03 1.85 -11.08
CA PRO A 276 3.16 1.95 -12.26
C PRO A 276 1.69 1.92 -11.83
N LEU A 277 1.26 3.00 -11.20
CA LEU A 277 -0.07 3.16 -10.60
C LEU A 277 -0.93 4.16 -11.39
N GLY A 278 -2.21 3.84 -11.51
CA GLY A 278 -3.27 4.79 -11.79
C GLY A 278 -4.14 5.01 -10.55
N MET A 279 -4.95 6.07 -10.56
CA MET A 279 -5.90 6.37 -9.48
C MET A 279 -7.32 6.27 -10.03
N ALA A 280 -8.11 5.39 -9.46
CA ALA A 280 -9.54 5.36 -9.70
C ALA A 280 -10.26 6.17 -8.61
N MET A 281 -11.34 6.86 -8.99
CA MET A 281 -12.05 7.80 -8.14
C MET A 281 -13.55 7.57 -8.21
N TYR A 282 -14.21 7.65 -7.06
CA TYR A 282 -15.64 7.50 -6.92
C TYR A 282 -16.18 8.46 -5.88
N LEU A 283 -17.33 9.09 -6.14
CA LEU A 283 -18.03 9.91 -5.16
C LEU A 283 -19.23 9.13 -4.65
N ALA A 284 -19.17 8.69 -3.38
CA ALA A 284 -20.21 7.88 -2.78
C ALA A 284 -21.31 8.75 -2.18
N GLU A 285 -22.52 8.70 -2.76
CA GLU A 285 -23.73 9.29 -2.21
C GLU A 285 -24.55 8.20 -1.48
N ILE A 286 -24.32 8.05 -0.17
CA ILE A 286 -24.93 7.00 0.63
C ILE A 286 -26.13 7.54 1.40
N ARG A 287 -27.20 6.74 1.47
CA ARG A 287 -28.44 7.00 2.20
C ARG A 287 -28.77 5.82 3.11
N SER A 288 -29.77 5.99 3.95
CA SER A 288 -30.21 4.94 4.88
C SER A 288 -30.77 3.68 4.22
N ASP A 289 -31.19 3.78 2.97
CA ASP A 289 -31.73 2.69 2.13
C ASP A 289 -30.73 2.18 1.08
N THR A 290 -29.49 2.65 1.08
CA THR A 290 -28.46 2.18 0.16
C THR A 290 -28.09 0.72 0.45
N ASP A 291 -28.24 -0.14 -0.55
CA ASP A 291 -27.83 -1.53 -0.49
C ASP A 291 -26.31 -1.65 -0.76
N LEU A 292 -25.61 -2.49 0.02
CA LEU A 292 -24.17 -2.66 -0.08
C LEU A 292 -23.75 -3.24 -1.43
N MET A 293 -24.49 -4.23 -1.94
CA MET A 293 -24.15 -4.90 -3.20
C MET A 293 -24.44 -4.01 -4.42
N ASP A 294 -25.43 -3.13 -4.32
CA ASP A 294 -25.70 -2.14 -5.36
C ASP A 294 -24.61 -1.07 -5.37
N LEU A 295 -24.21 -0.55 -4.20
CA LEU A 295 -23.05 0.36 -4.10
C LEU A 295 -21.77 -0.26 -4.66
N ALA A 296 -21.52 -1.53 -4.35
CA ALA A 296 -20.35 -2.25 -4.90
C ALA A 296 -20.40 -2.37 -6.43
N ARG A 297 -21.59 -2.57 -6.99
CA ARG A 297 -21.79 -2.61 -8.45
C ARG A 297 -21.51 -1.25 -9.09
N ASP A 298 -22.03 -0.18 -8.51
CA ASP A 298 -21.84 1.19 -9.01
C ASP A 298 -20.35 1.58 -9.00
N ILE A 299 -19.61 1.22 -7.93
CA ILE A 299 -18.15 1.42 -7.86
C ILE A 299 -17.45 0.67 -8.98
N LEU A 300 -17.80 -0.60 -9.21
CA LEU A 300 -17.19 -1.45 -10.24
C LEU A 300 -17.51 -0.94 -11.66
N GLU A 301 -18.71 -0.44 -11.89
CA GLU A 301 -19.11 0.12 -13.19
C GLU A 301 -18.38 1.43 -13.46
N ALA A 302 -18.24 2.32 -12.46
CA ALA A 302 -17.44 3.54 -12.58
C ALA A 302 -15.98 3.24 -12.90
N PHE A 303 -15.39 2.25 -12.22
CA PHE A 303 -14.05 1.77 -12.49
C PHE A 303 -13.87 1.30 -13.94
N ARG A 304 -14.77 0.44 -14.41
CA ARG A 304 -14.72 -0.11 -15.76
C ARG A 304 -14.83 0.98 -16.84
N ALA A 305 -15.71 1.96 -16.61
CA ALA A 305 -15.85 3.08 -17.53
C ALA A 305 -14.57 3.93 -17.61
N ASP A 306 -14.01 4.32 -16.47
CA ASP A 306 -12.79 5.14 -16.42
C ASP A 306 -11.56 4.38 -16.96
N LEU A 307 -11.50 3.06 -16.75
CA LEU A 307 -10.45 2.23 -17.33
C LEU A 307 -10.56 2.14 -18.86
N ALA A 308 -11.77 1.95 -19.37
CA ALA A 308 -12.03 1.88 -20.82
C ALA A 308 -11.74 3.21 -21.53
N ASP A 309 -12.01 4.33 -20.88
CA ASP A 309 -11.76 5.69 -21.38
C ASP A 309 -10.28 6.14 -21.24
N GLY A 310 -9.40 5.31 -20.65
CA GLY A 310 -7.99 5.63 -20.43
C GLY A 310 -7.74 6.64 -19.30
N VAL A 311 -8.77 6.97 -18.53
CA VAL A 311 -8.69 7.94 -17.43
C VAL A 311 -7.75 7.45 -16.33
N ILE A 312 -7.89 6.19 -15.93
CA ILE A 312 -7.11 5.62 -14.82
C ILE A 312 -5.62 5.55 -15.16
N GLN A 313 -5.27 5.13 -16.40
CA GLN A 313 -3.89 4.87 -16.79
C GLN A 313 -2.98 6.10 -16.66
N GLN A 314 -3.51 7.30 -16.83
CA GLN A 314 -2.74 8.54 -16.81
C GLN A 314 -3.09 9.46 -15.62
N SER A 315 -4.05 9.05 -14.79
CA SER A 315 -4.55 9.89 -13.69
C SER A 315 -3.45 10.36 -12.75
N PHE A 316 -2.53 9.46 -12.37
CA PHE A 316 -1.48 9.80 -11.41
C PHE A 316 -0.44 10.79 -11.96
N LEU A 317 -0.34 10.95 -13.28
CA LEU A 317 0.48 12.01 -13.89
C LEU A 317 0.01 13.44 -13.52
N HIS A 318 -1.22 13.58 -13.03
CA HIS A 318 -1.80 14.87 -12.61
C HIS A 318 -1.58 15.18 -11.12
N PHE A 319 -1.12 14.18 -10.35
CA PHE A 319 -0.87 14.38 -8.91
C PHE A 319 0.54 14.93 -8.73
N GLY A 320 0.61 16.18 -8.28
CA GLY A 320 1.84 16.82 -7.83
C GLY A 320 1.87 16.93 -6.30
N THR A 321 2.94 17.48 -5.79
CA THR A 321 3.15 17.67 -4.35
C THR A 321 2.09 18.57 -3.71
N GLU A 322 1.41 19.40 -4.49
CA GLU A 322 0.28 20.24 -4.07
C GLU A 322 -0.97 19.44 -3.64
N TYR A 323 -1.06 18.18 -4.03
CA TYR A 323 -2.14 17.27 -3.63
C TYR A 323 -1.83 16.44 -2.37
N GLN A 324 -0.68 16.69 -1.75
CA GLN A 324 -0.39 16.07 -0.46
C GLN A 324 -1.29 16.67 0.62
N GLY A 325 -1.90 15.78 1.39
CA GLY A 325 -2.86 16.17 2.41
C GLY A 325 -4.27 16.36 1.85
N ASN A 326 -5.11 17.02 2.65
CA ASN A 326 -6.48 17.33 2.26
C ASN A 326 -6.54 18.78 1.72
N PRO A 327 -6.66 18.99 0.40
CA PRO A 327 -6.77 20.35 -0.13
C PRO A 327 -7.90 21.11 0.54
N PRO A 328 -7.73 22.41 0.84
CA PRO A 328 -8.78 23.22 1.44
C PRO A 328 -10.08 23.16 0.61
N GLY A 329 -11.21 22.92 1.28
CA GLY A 329 -12.53 22.85 0.64
C GLY A 329 -12.90 21.50 0.06
N LEU A 330 -12.04 20.48 0.17
CA LEU A 330 -12.43 19.10 -0.10
C LEU A 330 -12.97 18.41 1.15
N PRO A 331 -14.00 17.54 1.03
CA PRO A 331 -14.38 16.63 2.11
C PRO A 331 -13.22 15.68 2.44
N ASP A 332 -13.25 15.11 3.63
CA ASP A 332 -12.28 14.06 4.01
C ASP A 332 -12.34 12.90 3.00
N VAL A 333 -11.22 12.65 2.33
CA VAL A 333 -11.08 11.60 1.31
C VAL A 333 -10.84 10.26 1.98
N VAL A 334 -11.52 9.23 1.53
CA VAL A 334 -11.24 7.84 1.89
C VAL A 334 -10.38 7.22 0.81
N MET A 335 -9.28 6.62 1.20
CA MET A 335 -8.41 5.86 0.31
C MET A 335 -8.36 4.40 0.74
N ALA A 336 -8.49 3.46 -0.20
CA ALA A 336 -8.25 2.05 0.06
C ALA A 336 -7.29 1.47 -0.97
N THR A 337 -6.34 0.68 -0.51
CA THR A 337 -5.45 -0.12 -1.36
C THR A 337 -5.79 -1.60 -1.20
N ASP A 338 -5.61 -2.37 -2.25
CA ASP A 338 -5.85 -3.80 -2.25
C ASP A 338 -4.62 -4.55 -2.71
N GLY A 339 -4.10 -5.42 -1.84
CA GLY A 339 -2.98 -6.31 -2.12
C GLY A 339 -3.38 -7.59 -2.87
N GLY A 340 -4.67 -7.82 -3.09
CA GLY A 340 -5.16 -9.03 -3.73
C GLY A 340 -4.97 -10.29 -2.87
N ASP A 341 -4.78 -11.41 -3.55
CA ASP A 341 -4.47 -12.69 -2.93
C ASP A 341 -2.94 -12.86 -2.86
N LEU A 342 -2.39 -12.73 -1.64
CA LEU A 342 -0.96 -12.80 -1.41
C LEU A 342 -0.50 -14.28 -1.47
N PRO A 343 0.41 -14.62 -2.39
CA PRO A 343 0.91 -16.00 -2.48
C PRO A 343 1.79 -16.36 -1.28
N PRO A 344 1.88 -17.65 -0.93
CA PRO A 344 2.77 -18.09 0.14
C PRO A 344 4.23 -17.89 -0.26
N LEU A 345 5.03 -17.34 0.65
CA LEU A 345 6.49 -17.26 0.47
C LEU A 345 7.13 -18.65 0.63
N ARG A 346 8.18 -18.88 -0.15
CA ARG A 346 9.01 -20.08 -0.01
C ARG A 346 9.84 -19.97 1.28
N THR A 347 9.62 -20.90 2.21
CA THR A 347 10.31 -20.94 3.50
C THR A 347 11.04 -22.27 3.70
N PRO A 348 12.14 -22.32 4.49
CA PRO A 348 12.77 -23.57 4.83
C PRO A 348 11.86 -24.44 5.74
N PRO A 349 12.07 -25.77 5.79
CA PRO A 349 11.29 -26.65 6.66
C PRO A 349 11.28 -26.17 8.12
N GLY A 350 10.10 -26.10 8.72
CA GLY A 350 9.92 -25.69 10.11
C GLY A 350 9.72 -24.19 10.32
N LEU A 351 9.85 -23.36 9.30
CA LEU A 351 9.48 -21.95 9.33
C LEU A 351 8.19 -21.73 8.55
N VAL A 352 7.21 -21.06 9.15
CA VAL A 352 5.90 -20.78 8.55
C VAL A 352 5.57 -19.30 8.68
N VAL A 353 5.14 -18.68 7.60
CA VAL A 353 4.51 -17.34 7.62
C VAL A 353 3.07 -17.52 8.08
N GLU A 354 2.71 -16.95 9.22
CA GLU A 354 1.35 -17.05 9.77
C GLU A 354 0.48 -15.86 9.38
N GLN A 355 1.08 -14.69 9.17
CA GLN A 355 0.33 -13.46 8.96
C GLN A 355 1.16 -12.41 8.22
N TYR A 356 0.46 -11.57 7.46
CA TYR A 356 0.95 -10.32 6.87
C TYR A 356 0.21 -9.13 7.50
N ASP A 357 0.94 -8.07 7.80
CA ASP A 357 0.40 -6.78 8.23
C ASP A 357 1.10 -5.64 7.49
N LEU A 358 0.35 -4.59 7.16
CA LEU A 358 0.87 -3.39 6.51
C LEU A 358 1.13 -2.31 7.56
N GLU A 359 2.35 -1.79 7.59
CA GLU A 359 2.71 -0.57 8.31
C GLU A 359 2.87 0.59 7.32
N VAL A 360 2.36 1.75 7.67
CA VAL A 360 2.51 2.97 6.87
C VAL A 360 3.18 4.04 7.71
N LEU A 361 4.22 4.66 7.14
CA LEU A 361 4.98 5.72 7.79
C LEU A 361 5.02 6.96 6.89
N PHE A 362 4.80 8.12 7.51
CA PHE A 362 4.90 9.42 6.86
C PHE A 362 5.62 10.41 7.76
N ALA A 363 6.43 11.30 7.19
CA ALA A 363 6.99 12.45 7.90
C ALA A 363 5.93 13.53 8.16
N SER A 364 4.99 13.70 7.22
CA SER A 364 3.79 14.48 7.43
C SER A 364 2.59 13.56 7.29
N THR A 365 1.68 13.61 8.23
CA THR A 365 0.39 12.99 8.03
C THR A 365 -0.36 13.79 6.99
N ALA A 366 -0.79 13.15 5.92
CA ALA A 366 -1.79 13.69 5.04
C ALA A 366 -3.08 13.84 5.86
N ALA A 367 -3.28 15.01 6.43
CA ALA A 367 -4.48 15.31 7.20
C ALA A 367 -5.69 15.10 6.28
N GLY A 368 -6.68 14.34 6.76
CA GLY A 368 -7.90 14.12 6.01
C GLY A 368 -7.89 12.94 5.05
N VAL A 369 -6.85 12.13 5.03
CA VAL A 369 -6.84 10.86 4.30
C VAL A 369 -6.91 9.70 5.28
N ASP A 370 -8.00 8.95 5.24
CA ASP A 370 -8.10 7.66 5.89
C ASP A 370 -7.66 6.59 4.90
N MET A 371 -6.67 5.82 5.29
CA MET A 371 -6.12 4.79 4.42
C MET A 371 -6.54 3.41 4.92
N TYR A 372 -7.31 2.73 4.11
CA TYR A 372 -7.62 1.32 4.29
C TYR A 372 -6.69 0.48 3.44
N SER A 373 -6.36 -0.71 3.92
CA SER A 373 -5.72 -1.75 3.12
C SER A 373 -6.51 -3.04 3.25
N ALA A 374 -6.64 -3.77 2.15
CA ALA A 374 -7.24 -5.08 2.13
C ALA A 374 -6.30 -6.08 1.44
N GLY A 375 -6.41 -7.35 1.78
CA GLY A 375 -5.69 -8.42 1.14
C GLY A 375 -6.09 -9.76 1.71
N THR A 376 -5.91 -10.81 0.92
CA THR A 376 -6.19 -12.18 1.36
C THR A 376 -4.89 -12.95 1.51
N TYR A 377 -4.73 -13.62 2.62
CA TYR A 377 -3.63 -14.55 2.86
C TYR A 377 -4.16 -15.81 3.52
N ASP A 378 -3.70 -16.98 3.04
CA ASP A 378 -4.16 -18.30 3.50
C ASP A 378 -5.70 -18.41 3.55
N GLY A 379 -6.36 -17.85 2.53
CA GLY A 379 -7.82 -17.82 2.41
C GLY A 379 -8.54 -16.94 3.43
N GLN A 380 -7.84 -16.07 4.15
CA GLN A 380 -8.40 -15.14 5.12
C GLN A 380 -8.30 -13.70 4.62
N LEU A 381 -9.42 -13.02 4.45
CA LEU A 381 -9.46 -11.61 4.11
C LEU A 381 -9.13 -10.77 5.36
N LEU A 382 -8.11 -9.92 5.24
CA LEU A 382 -7.72 -8.93 6.22
C LEU A 382 -8.11 -7.54 5.69
N VAL A 383 -8.74 -6.72 6.52
CA VAL A 383 -8.94 -5.29 6.24
C VAL A 383 -8.33 -4.50 7.39
N SER A 384 -7.43 -3.59 7.07
CA SER A 384 -6.78 -2.71 8.03
C SER A 384 -7.16 -1.26 7.77
N TYR A 385 -7.23 -0.48 8.83
CA TYR A 385 -7.51 0.95 8.81
C TYR A 385 -6.37 1.70 9.46
N ASN A 386 -5.68 2.51 8.68
CA ASN A 386 -4.57 3.34 9.11
C ASN A 386 -5.03 4.79 9.15
N SER A 387 -5.11 5.36 10.35
CA SER A 387 -5.59 6.73 10.54
C SER A 387 -5.14 7.30 11.88
N HIS A 388 -4.99 8.62 11.93
CA HIS A 388 -4.86 9.39 13.17
C HIS A 388 -6.23 9.80 13.75
N GLY A 389 -7.32 9.38 13.11
CA GLY A 389 -8.68 9.62 13.58
C GLY A 389 -9.02 8.88 14.88
N PRO A 390 -10.11 9.25 15.53
CA PRO A 390 -10.57 8.59 16.75
C PRO A 390 -11.15 7.20 16.44
N GLU A 391 -11.02 6.27 17.39
CA GLU A 391 -11.70 4.97 17.44
C GLU A 391 -11.54 4.08 16.20
N PRO A 392 -10.31 3.83 15.67
CA PRO A 392 -10.13 3.04 14.45
C PRO A 392 -10.71 1.63 14.56
N GLN A 393 -10.78 1.04 15.77
CA GLN A 393 -11.38 -0.27 16.01
C GLN A 393 -12.88 -0.32 15.68
N ARG A 394 -13.60 0.79 15.86
CA ARG A 394 -15.01 0.89 15.55
C ARG A 394 -15.27 0.75 14.05
N TYR A 395 -14.41 1.36 13.22
CA TYR A 395 -14.52 1.28 11.77
C TYR A 395 -14.30 -0.15 11.26
N VAL A 396 -13.24 -0.82 11.71
CA VAL A 396 -12.96 -2.18 11.26
C VAL A 396 -13.99 -3.20 11.79
N ALA A 397 -14.56 -2.97 12.98
CA ALA A 397 -15.67 -3.79 13.49
C ALA A 397 -16.92 -3.66 12.60
N GLU A 398 -17.29 -2.43 12.24
CA GLU A 398 -18.43 -2.16 11.35
C GLU A 398 -18.22 -2.77 9.96
N ILE A 399 -17.01 -2.65 9.39
CA ILE A 399 -16.65 -3.28 8.11
C ILE A 399 -16.81 -4.80 8.20
N ARG A 400 -16.31 -5.42 9.27
CA ARG A 400 -16.44 -6.86 9.47
C ARG A 400 -17.90 -7.31 9.52
N ASP A 401 -18.73 -6.59 10.27
CA ASP A 401 -20.15 -6.88 10.40
C ASP A 401 -20.88 -6.77 9.06
N LEU A 402 -20.57 -5.74 8.28
CA LEU A 402 -21.10 -5.56 6.92
C LEU A 402 -20.71 -6.71 6.00
N LEU A 403 -19.42 -7.08 5.96
CA LEU A 403 -18.93 -8.14 5.08
C LEU A 403 -19.51 -9.52 5.45
N THR A 404 -19.61 -9.83 6.74
CA THR A 404 -20.18 -11.11 7.21
C THR A 404 -21.70 -11.20 7.05
N ALA A 405 -22.39 -10.07 6.94
CA ALA A 405 -23.83 -10.04 6.67
C ALA A 405 -24.18 -10.37 5.21
N VAL A 406 -23.26 -10.18 4.25
CA VAL A 406 -23.54 -10.40 2.81
C VAL A 406 -23.97 -11.84 2.50
N PRO A 407 -23.29 -12.90 2.94
CA PRO A 407 -23.72 -14.28 2.70
C PRO A 407 -25.05 -14.61 3.38
N ALA A 408 -25.26 -14.10 4.60
CA ALA A 408 -26.50 -14.35 5.35
C ALA A 408 -27.76 -13.73 4.68
N ALA A 409 -27.60 -12.63 3.98
CA ALA A 409 -28.66 -11.99 3.20
C ALA A 409 -28.96 -12.76 1.89
N HIS A 410 -27.92 -13.32 1.26
CA HIS A 410 -28.04 -14.06 0.01
C HIS A 410 -28.82 -15.38 0.19
N GLY A 411 -28.54 -16.14 1.26
CA GLY A 411 -29.24 -17.39 1.55
C GLY A 411 -30.73 -17.26 1.87
N ARG A 412 -31.20 -16.07 2.25
CA ARG A 412 -32.63 -15.80 2.50
C ARG A 412 -33.47 -15.50 1.24
N VAL A 413 -32.80 -15.21 0.13
CA VAL A 413 -33.48 -14.89 -1.16
C VAL A 413 -33.59 -16.13 -2.04
N THR A 414 -32.85 -17.18 -1.73
CA THR A 414 -32.86 -18.45 -2.51
C THR A 414 -33.76 -19.55 -1.92
N ASP A 415 -34.35 -19.33 -0.75
CA ASP A 415 -35.44 -20.14 -0.13
C ASP A 415 -36.81 -19.54 -0.42
#